data_fdc53b334847a75d400130655c6fd599
#
_entry.id   fdc53b334847a75d400130655c6fd599
#
_cell.length_a   1.000
_cell.length_b   1.000
_cell.length_c   1.000
_cell.angle_alpha   90.00
_cell.angle_beta   90.00
_cell.angle_gamma   90.00
#
_symmetry.space_group_name_H-M   'P 1'
#
loop_
_entity.id
_entity.type
_entity.pdbx_description
1 polymer ?
#
loop_
_entity_poly.entity_id
_entity_poly.type
_entity_poly.pdbx_seq_one_letter_code
_entity_poly.pdbx_strand_id
1 'polypeptide(L)'
;MLWQRALCEKLGLRGRILISKHGINGTLGGEISAVKAYTKETRQYPGFKNMEFKWSEGGAEDFPRLSVKARDEIVAFGAPDELKVDENGVVGGGVHLKPEEVNKLVEERGDEVVFFDGRNAFEAKIGKFKNAVVPDVRTTHDFIREIESGKYDDLKDKPVVTYCTGGIRCEILSALMKNRGF
;
A
#
# COMPACT_ATOMS: atom_id res chain seq x y z
N MET A 1 -10.36 15.93 -2.94
CA MET A 1 -10.15 16.14 -1.48
C MET A 1 -11.39 16.69 -0.78
N LEU A 2 -11.92 17.85 -1.17
CA LEU A 2 -13.05 18.48 -0.47
C LEU A 2 -14.30 17.59 -0.43
N TRP A 3 -14.65 16.96 -1.53
CA TRP A 3 -15.78 16.03 -1.58
C TRP A 3 -15.65 14.87 -0.58
N GLN A 4 -14.47 14.22 -0.51
CA GLN A 4 -14.23 13.12 0.43
C GLN A 4 -14.36 13.58 1.90
N ARG A 5 -13.86 14.79 2.20
CA ARG A 5 -14.03 15.39 3.53
C ARG A 5 -15.51 15.61 3.86
N ALA A 6 -16.24 16.30 2.97
CA ALA A 6 -17.66 16.59 3.17
C ALA A 6 -18.50 15.32 3.32
N LEU A 7 -18.21 14.26 2.53
CA LEU A 7 -18.89 12.97 2.62
C LEU A 7 -18.64 12.32 3.99
N CYS A 8 -17.38 12.28 4.45
CA CYS A 8 -17.05 11.72 5.77
C CYS A 8 -17.69 12.52 6.92
N GLU A 9 -17.66 13.85 6.86
CA GLU A 9 -18.28 14.73 7.86
C GLU A 9 -19.79 14.52 7.92
N LYS A 10 -20.47 14.46 6.75
CA LYS A 10 -21.90 14.17 6.65
C LYS A 10 -22.28 12.82 7.29
N LEU A 11 -21.41 11.81 7.14
CA LEU A 11 -21.64 10.45 7.64
C LEU A 11 -21.10 10.22 9.05
N GLY A 12 -20.52 11.23 9.72
CA GLY A 12 -19.96 11.11 11.06
C GLY A 12 -18.73 10.19 11.13
N LEU A 13 -18.02 10.00 10.02
CA LEU A 13 -16.85 9.13 9.97
C LEU A 13 -15.60 9.83 10.48
N ARG A 14 -14.73 9.09 11.14
CA ARG A 14 -13.40 9.52 11.55
C ARG A 14 -12.33 8.65 10.88
N GLY A 15 -11.10 9.13 10.87
CA GLY A 15 -9.98 8.41 10.30
C GLY A 15 -9.12 9.28 9.42
N ARG A 16 -8.35 8.63 8.54
CA ARG A 16 -7.40 9.33 7.67
C ARG A 16 -7.58 8.91 6.22
N ILE A 17 -7.65 9.89 5.33
CA ILE A 17 -7.60 9.70 3.88
C ILE A 17 -6.44 10.52 3.30
N LEU A 18 -5.62 9.89 2.48
CA LEU A 18 -4.62 10.52 1.62
C LEU A 18 -5.06 10.39 0.17
N ILE A 19 -4.90 11.46 -0.59
CA ILE A 19 -5.22 11.50 -2.02
C ILE A 19 -4.00 12.08 -2.74
N SER A 20 -3.59 11.44 -3.81
CA SER A 20 -2.52 11.90 -4.69
C SER A 20 -2.85 11.59 -6.14
N LYS A 21 -1.95 11.94 -7.06
CA LYS A 21 -2.01 11.47 -8.46
C LYS A 21 -1.92 9.94 -8.57
N HIS A 22 -1.32 9.26 -7.59
CA HIS A 22 -1.19 7.81 -7.55
C HIS A 22 -2.46 7.08 -7.09
N GLY A 23 -3.47 7.80 -6.56
CA GLY A 23 -4.72 7.22 -6.11
C GLY A 23 -5.21 7.75 -4.76
N ILE A 24 -5.97 6.92 -4.05
CA ILE A 24 -6.53 7.20 -2.73
C ILE A 24 -6.20 6.06 -1.78
N ASN A 25 -5.82 6.41 -0.57
CA ASN A 25 -5.57 5.45 0.51
C ASN A 25 -6.14 6.02 1.82
N GLY A 26 -6.81 5.18 2.60
CA GLY A 26 -7.37 5.62 3.87
C GLY A 26 -7.85 4.50 4.76
N THR A 27 -8.05 4.85 6.02
CA THR A 27 -8.75 4.02 7.00
C THR A 27 -9.79 4.89 7.67
N LEU A 28 -11.02 4.43 7.71
CA LEU A 28 -12.16 5.15 8.28
C LEU A 28 -12.91 4.23 9.25
N GLY A 29 -13.37 4.79 10.35
CA GLY A 29 -14.23 4.15 11.32
C GLY A 29 -15.51 4.94 11.53
N GLY A 30 -16.58 4.21 11.89
CA GLY A 30 -17.89 4.76 12.16
C GLY A 30 -18.95 3.68 12.22
N GLU A 31 -20.21 4.09 12.36
CA GLU A 31 -21.35 3.19 12.29
C GLU A 31 -21.34 2.40 10.97
N ILE A 32 -21.65 1.11 11.01
CA ILE A 32 -21.59 0.23 9.84
C ILE A 32 -22.44 0.74 8.67
N SER A 33 -23.61 1.33 8.94
CA SER A 33 -24.48 1.94 7.95
C SER A 33 -23.83 3.13 7.26
N ALA A 34 -23.11 3.97 8.01
CA ALA A 34 -22.38 5.13 7.51
C ALA A 34 -21.17 4.70 6.64
N VAL A 35 -20.42 3.68 7.09
CA VAL A 35 -19.28 3.15 6.32
C VAL A 35 -19.76 2.49 5.01
N LYS A 36 -20.88 1.75 5.04
CA LYS A 36 -21.51 1.20 3.81
C LYS A 36 -21.96 2.30 2.87
N ALA A 37 -22.57 3.38 3.39
CA ALA A 37 -22.99 4.53 2.58
C ALA A 37 -21.75 5.23 1.94
N TYR A 38 -20.68 5.44 2.71
CA TYR A 38 -19.43 5.98 2.18
C TYR A 38 -18.87 5.13 1.04
N THR A 39 -18.83 3.81 1.22
CA THR A 39 -18.34 2.87 0.19
C THR A 39 -19.17 2.99 -1.10
N LYS A 40 -20.51 3.02 -0.98
CA LYS A 40 -21.42 3.15 -2.12
C LYS A 40 -21.22 4.49 -2.84
N GLU A 41 -21.23 5.61 -2.11
CA GLU A 41 -21.06 6.94 -2.68
C GLU A 41 -19.68 7.11 -3.34
N THR A 42 -18.62 6.58 -2.70
CA THR A 42 -17.26 6.67 -3.26
C THR A 42 -17.15 5.91 -4.57
N ARG A 43 -17.74 4.71 -4.70
CA ARG A 43 -17.72 3.93 -5.95
C ARG A 43 -18.57 4.56 -7.09
N GLN A 44 -19.45 5.50 -6.80
CA GLN A 44 -20.18 6.23 -7.84
C GLN A 44 -19.28 7.24 -8.57
N TYR A 45 -18.17 7.65 -7.97
CA TYR A 45 -17.19 8.50 -8.65
C TYR A 45 -16.40 7.66 -9.67
N PRO A 46 -16.37 8.05 -10.96
CA PRO A 46 -15.79 7.22 -12.03
C PRO A 46 -14.36 6.70 -11.73
N GLY A 47 -13.49 7.56 -11.19
CA GLY A 47 -12.11 7.18 -10.83
C GLY A 47 -11.99 6.23 -9.64
N PHE A 48 -13.08 5.96 -8.90
CA PHE A 48 -13.08 5.07 -7.73
C PHE A 48 -14.03 3.88 -7.87
N LYS A 49 -14.57 3.66 -9.05
CA LYS A 49 -15.55 2.59 -9.32
C LYS A 49 -15.01 1.21 -8.90
N ASN A 50 -13.74 0.94 -9.19
CA ASN A 50 -13.08 -0.34 -8.93
C ASN A 50 -12.28 -0.35 -7.61
N MET A 51 -12.44 0.67 -6.76
CA MET A 51 -11.71 0.77 -5.51
C MET A 51 -12.04 -0.40 -4.58
N GLU A 52 -11.01 -1.03 -4.05
CA GLU A 52 -11.14 -2.10 -3.05
C GLU A 52 -11.32 -1.53 -1.65
N PHE A 53 -12.20 -2.15 -0.88
CA PHE A 53 -12.44 -1.85 0.53
C PHE A 53 -12.23 -3.11 1.35
N LYS A 54 -11.31 -3.03 2.31
CA LYS A 54 -11.06 -4.06 3.31
C LYS A 54 -11.81 -3.70 4.58
N TRP A 55 -12.43 -4.68 5.21
CA TRP A 55 -13.26 -4.51 6.40
C TRP A 55 -12.57 -5.12 7.61
N SER A 56 -12.67 -4.43 8.73
CA SER A 56 -12.23 -4.90 10.04
C SER A 56 -13.20 -4.43 11.11
N GLU A 57 -13.15 -5.03 12.26
CA GLU A 57 -13.83 -4.53 13.46
C GLU A 57 -13.25 -3.19 13.88
N GLY A 58 -14.06 -2.36 14.55
CA GLY A 58 -13.68 -1.03 15.03
C GLY A 58 -14.77 0.01 14.78
N GLY A 59 -14.53 1.24 15.24
CA GLY A 59 -15.48 2.34 15.17
C GLY A 59 -14.83 3.71 14.96
N ALA A 60 -15.62 4.77 15.09
CA ALA A 60 -15.13 6.15 14.98
C ALA A 60 -14.20 6.53 16.14
N GLU A 61 -14.36 5.92 17.30
CA GLU A 61 -13.59 6.13 18.53
C GLU A 61 -12.14 5.66 18.41
N ASP A 62 -11.85 4.75 17.49
CA ASP A 62 -10.47 4.32 17.20
C ASP A 62 -9.63 5.42 16.55
N PHE A 63 -10.27 6.48 16.12
CA PHE A 63 -9.64 7.62 15.48
C PHE A 63 -9.89 8.92 16.24
N PRO A 64 -8.84 9.69 16.57
CA PRO A 64 -9.02 10.95 17.32
C PRO A 64 -9.77 12.01 16.52
N ARG A 65 -9.67 11.98 15.18
CA ARG A 65 -10.31 12.95 14.28
C ARG A 65 -10.36 12.44 12.84
N LEU A 66 -11.13 13.15 12.00
CA LEU A 66 -11.05 13.03 10.54
C LEU A 66 -9.87 13.84 9.99
N SER A 67 -9.07 13.20 9.14
CA SER A 67 -7.96 13.86 8.42
C SER A 67 -7.99 13.47 6.94
N VAL A 68 -8.35 14.40 6.07
CA VAL A 68 -8.33 14.22 4.61
C VAL A 68 -7.32 15.18 4.01
N LYS A 69 -6.28 14.64 3.36
CA LYS A 69 -5.15 15.43 2.85
C LYS A 69 -4.79 15.05 1.42
N ALA A 70 -4.48 16.02 0.59
CA ALA A 70 -3.77 15.84 -0.68
C ALA A 70 -2.26 15.77 -0.42
N ARG A 71 -1.57 14.94 -1.19
CA ARG A 71 -0.12 14.74 -1.14
C ARG A 71 0.41 14.52 -2.56
N ASP A 72 1.68 14.80 -2.78
CA ASP A 72 2.34 14.51 -4.05
C ASP A 72 2.51 13.00 -4.26
N GLU A 73 2.73 12.27 -3.17
CA GLU A 73 2.84 10.81 -3.15
C GLU A 73 1.77 10.20 -2.24
N ILE A 74 1.20 9.07 -2.66
CA ILE A 74 0.27 8.30 -1.81
C ILE A 74 1.00 7.61 -0.66
N VAL A 75 2.24 7.22 -0.88
CA VAL A 75 3.22 6.78 0.11
C VAL A 75 4.52 7.55 -0.14
N ALA A 76 5.05 8.20 0.88
CA ALA A 76 6.17 9.11 0.75
C ALA A 76 7.50 8.33 0.65
N PHE A 77 7.85 7.88 -0.56
CA PHE A 77 9.15 7.30 -0.88
C PHE A 77 10.19 8.36 -1.26
N GLY A 78 9.76 9.60 -1.56
CA GLY A 78 10.63 10.69 -2.00
C GLY A 78 10.91 10.68 -3.51
N ALA A 79 10.04 10.06 -4.30
CA ALA A 79 10.13 10.00 -5.75
C ALA A 79 8.78 10.30 -6.42
N PRO A 80 8.21 11.49 -6.19
CA PRO A 80 6.83 11.81 -6.61
C PRO A 80 6.62 11.75 -8.12
N ASP A 81 7.67 11.95 -8.92
CA ASP A 81 7.59 12.02 -10.37
C ASP A 81 8.16 10.79 -11.10
N GLU A 82 8.62 9.80 -10.35
CA GLU A 82 9.22 8.58 -10.93
C GLU A 82 8.17 7.62 -11.51
N LEU A 83 6.98 7.61 -10.92
CA LEU A 83 5.94 6.65 -11.27
C LEU A 83 4.97 7.22 -12.30
N LYS A 84 4.64 6.39 -13.29
CA LYS A 84 3.56 6.65 -14.23
C LYS A 84 2.24 6.14 -13.67
N VAL A 85 1.16 6.83 -14.02
CA VAL A 85 -0.20 6.49 -13.57
C VAL A 85 -1.11 6.49 -14.79
N ASP A 86 -2.03 5.54 -14.84
CA ASP A 86 -3.14 5.49 -15.79
C ASP A 86 -4.49 5.42 -15.06
N GLU A 87 -5.56 5.11 -15.79
CA GLU A 87 -6.91 4.97 -15.24
C GLU A 87 -7.07 3.82 -14.23
N ASN A 88 -6.14 2.86 -14.20
CA ASN A 88 -6.12 1.72 -13.30
C ASN A 88 -5.21 1.93 -12.08
N GLY A 89 -4.43 3.00 -12.04
CA GLY A 89 -3.51 3.33 -10.96
C GLY A 89 -2.04 3.38 -11.38
N VAL A 90 -1.13 2.93 -10.52
CA VAL A 90 0.31 2.95 -10.77
C VAL A 90 0.69 1.90 -11.81
N VAL A 91 1.38 2.34 -12.87
CA VAL A 91 1.85 1.48 -13.96
C VAL A 91 3.21 0.88 -13.63
N GLY A 92 3.40 -0.40 -13.98
CA GLY A 92 4.70 -1.07 -13.86
C GLY A 92 4.96 -1.69 -12.50
N GLY A 93 3.97 -1.77 -11.63
CA GLY A 93 4.06 -2.49 -10.35
C GLY A 93 4.21 -4.01 -10.50
N GLY A 94 4.34 -4.71 -9.39
CA GLY A 94 4.34 -6.16 -9.31
C GLY A 94 2.95 -6.75 -9.59
N VAL A 95 2.92 -8.05 -9.85
CA VAL A 95 1.67 -8.80 -9.96
C VAL A 95 1.09 -9.02 -8.56
N HIS A 96 -0.18 -8.70 -8.38
CA HIS A 96 -0.89 -8.96 -7.12
C HIS A 96 -1.20 -10.44 -7.01
N LEU A 97 -0.67 -11.10 -5.98
CA LEU A 97 -0.92 -12.50 -5.70
C LEU A 97 -1.83 -12.67 -4.49
N LYS A 98 -2.77 -13.60 -4.59
CA LYS A 98 -3.53 -14.09 -3.44
C LYS A 98 -2.69 -15.03 -2.59
N PRO A 99 -3.04 -15.26 -1.31
CA PRO A 99 -2.30 -16.15 -0.43
C PRO A 99 -2.07 -17.56 -1.03
N GLU A 100 -3.09 -18.11 -1.71
CA GLU A 100 -3.02 -19.43 -2.35
C GLU A 100 -2.00 -19.43 -3.50
N GLU A 101 -1.91 -18.34 -4.25
CA GLU A 101 -0.94 -18.19 -5.37
C GLU A 101 0.48 -18.04 -4.84
N VAL A 102 0.65 -17.34 -3.69
CA VAL A 102 1.95 -17.26 -3.01
C VAL A 102 2.38 -18.64 -2.51
N ASN A 103 1.46 -19.38 -1.88
CA ASN A 103 1.76 -20.74 -1.41
C ASN A 103 2.20 -21.65 -2.59
N LYS A 104 1.45 -21.60 -3.69
CA LYS A 104 1.80 -22.35 -4.91
C LYS A 104 3.16 -21.96 -5.46
N LEU A 105 3.47 -20.66 -5.52
CA LEU A 105 4.78 -20.17 -5.96
C LEU A 105 5.91 -20.73 -5.09
N VAL A 106 5.71 -20.74 -3.76
CA VAL A 106 6.69 -21.31 -2.82
C VAL A 106 6.81 -22.84 -2.98
N GLU A 107 5.71 -23.55 -3.20
CA GLU A 107 5.74 -25.00 -3.47
C GLU A 107 6.51 -25.34 -4.77
N GLU A 108 6.36 -24.52 -5.81
CA GLU A 108 6.99 -24.73 -7.12
C GLU A 108 8.46 -24.30 -7.17
N ARG A 109 8.82 -23.22 -6.47
CA ARG A 109 10.15 -22.58 -6.58
C ARG A 109 10.98 -22.67 -5.31
N GLY A 110 10.40 -23.09 -4.18
CA GLY A 110 11.11 -23.31 -2.92
C GLY A 110 11.91 -22.09 -2.45
N ASP A 111 13.18 -22.32 -2.14
CA ASP A 111 14.09 -21.29 -1.61
C ASP A 111 14.52 -20.21 -2.64
N GLU A 112 14.12 -20.35 -3.90
CA GLU A 112 14.35 -19.29 -4.89
C GLU A 112 13.44 -18.09 -4.65
N VAL A 113 12.26 -18.30 -4.03
CA VAL A 113 11.31 -17.23 -3.72
C VAL A 113 11.83 -16.40 -2.56
N VAL A 114 12.00 -15.12 -2.81
CA VAL A 114 12.46 -14.17 -1.80
C VAL A 114 11.29 -13.33 -1.30
N PHE A 115 10.99 -13.40 -0.01
CA PHE A 115 10.07 -12.47 0.65
C PHE A 115 10.83 -11.20 1.02
N PHE A 116 10.33 -10.06 0.55
CA PHE A 116 10.93 -8.75 0.80
C PHE A 116 9.95 -7.88 1.60
N ASP A 117 10.33 -7.51 2.82
CA ASP A 117 9.45 -6.74 3.71
C ASP A 117 9.42 -5.26 3.30
N GLY A 118 8.29 -4.83 2.75
CA GLY A 118 8.04 -3.43 2.35
C GLY A 118 7.61 -2.52 3.52
N ARG A 119 7.77 -2.98 4.77
CA ARG A 119 7.47 -2.20 5.98
C ARG A 119 8.75 -1.61 6.56
N ASN A 120 8.59 -0.67 7.50
CA ASN A 120 9.72 -0.16 8.26
C ASN A 120 10.33 -1.26 9.14
N ALA A 121 11.64 -1.24 9.36
CA ALA A 121 12.37 -2.30 10.06
C ALA A 121 11.80 -2.63 11.46
N PHE A 122 11.26 -1.64 12.18
CA PHE A 122 10.65 -1.88 13.50
C PHE A 122 9.38 -2.74 13.43
N GLU A 123 8.60 -2.66 12.35
CA GLU A 123 7.39 -3.47 12.15
C GLU A 123 7.76 -4.95 11.99
N ALA A 124 8.88 -5.25 11.33
CA ALA A 124 9.39 -6.62 11.17
C ALA A 124 9.79 -7.29 12.49
N LYS A 125 10.08 -6.50 13.54
CA LYS A 125 10.38 -7.03 14.89
C LYS A 125 9.16 -7.61 15.58
N ILE A 126 7.96 -7.15 15.22
CA ILE A 126 6.69 -7.69 15.75
C ILE A 126 6.40 -9.05 15.11
N GLY A 127 6.69 -9.19 13.83
CA GLY A 127 6.51 -10.42 13.06
C GLY A 127 6.82 -10.20 11.58
N LYS A 128 7.31 -11.23 10.91
CA LYS A 128 7.65 -11.22 9.49
C LYS A 128 7.53 -12.62 8.89
N PHE A 129 7.51 -12.73 7.57
CA PHE A 129 7.63 -14.03 6.93
C PHE A 129 8.97 -14.69 7.25
N LYS A 130 8.95 -16.02 7.34
CA LYS A 130 10.18 -16.82 7.56
C LYS A 130 11.19 -16.47 6.48
N ASN A 131 12.44 -16.23 6.88
CA ASN A 131 13.56 -15.89 6.01
C ASN A 131 13.36 -14.61 5.16
N ALA A 132 12.39 -13.75 5.50
CA ALA A 132 12.19 -12.50 4.76
C ALA A 132 13.40 -11.59 4.85
N VAL A 133 13.76 -11.00 3.73
CA VAL A 133 14.68 -9.87 3.66
C VAL A 133 14.00 -8.66 4.28
N VAL A 134 14.64 -8.09 5.29
CA VAL A 134 14.17 -6.89 5.99
C VAL A 134 15.14 -5.75 5.73
N PRO A 135 14.79 -4.79 4.87
CA PRO A 135 15.62 -3.61 4.65
C PRO A 135 15.79 -2.78 5.93
N ASP A 136 16.98 -2.21 6.11
CA ASP A 136 17.27 -1.34 7.26
C ASP A 136 16.73 0.07 7.02
N VAL A 137 15.41 0.19 7.05
CA VAL A 137 14.70 1.44 6.83
C VAL A 137 13.91 1.84 8.06
N ARG A 138 14.04 3.08 8.48
CA ARG A 138 13.27 3.67 9.58
C ARG A 138 11.94 4.24 9.10
N THR A 139 11.94 4.77 7.89
CA THR A 139 10.78 5.36 7.22
C THR A 139 10.75 4.97 5.75
N THR A 140 9.61 5.17 5.09
CA THR A 140 9.48 4.90 3.65
C THR A 140 10.44 5.72 2.78
N HIS A 141 10.88 6.89 3.23
CA HIS A 141 11.88 7.70 2.52
C HIS A 141 13.27 7.03 2.42
N ASP A 142 13.57 6.08 3.29
CA ASP A 142 14.86 5.41 3.28
C ASP A 142 14.96 4.31 2.21
N PHE A 143 13.81 3.84 1.70
CA PHE A 143 13.76 2.68 0.79
C PHE A 143 14.55 2.86 -0.49
N ILE A 144 14.44 4.02 -1.15
CA ILE A 144 15.15 4.23 -2.42
C ILE A 144 16.65 4.09 -2.22
N ARG A 145 17.21 4.78 -1.25
CA ARG A 145 18.64 4.68 -0.90
C ARG A 145 19.02 3.24 -0.56
N GLU A 146 18.17 2.54 0.17
CA GLU A 146 18.44 1.17 0.60
C GLU A 146 18.45 0.19 -0.58
N ILE A 147 17.47 0.24 -1.49
CA ILE A 147 17.44 -0.62 -2.67
C ILE A 147 18.51 -0.25 -3.73
N GLU A 148 18.99 0.98 -3.74
CA GLU A 148 20.10 1.44 -4.59
C GLU A 148 21.49 1.18 -4.00
N SER A 149 21.57 0.68 -2.78
CA SER A 149 22.84 0.43 -2.09
C SER A 149 23.68 -0.71 -2.67
N GLY A 150 23.12 -1.51 -3.58
CA GLY A 150 23.74 -2.72 -4.14
C GLY A 150 23.63 -3.96 -3.24
N LYS A 151 23.15 -3.82 -2.00
CA LYS A 151 23.01 -4.96 -1.06
C LYS A 151 22.06 -6.07 -1.55
N TYR A 152 21.16 -5.75 -2.47
CA TYR A 152 20.09 -6.63 -2.94
C TYR A 152 20.20 -6.96 -4.42
N ASP A 153 21.35 -6.69 -5.05
CA ASP A 153 21.53 -6.92 -6.49
C ASP A 153 21.42 -8.40 -6.87
N ASP A 154 21.77 -9.30 -5.95
CA ASP A 154 21.62 -10.75 -6.11
C ASP A 154 20.14 -11.23 -6.11
N LEU A 155 19.21 -10.34 -5.80
CA LEU A 155 17.77 -10.63 -5.82
C LEU A 155 17.10 -10.27 -7.17
N LYS A 156 17.79 -9.54 -8.05
CA LYS A 156 17.22 -9.03 -9.31
C LYS A 156 16.79 -10.15 -10.27
N ASP A 157 17.46 -11.28 -10.22
CA ASP A 157 17.15 -12.47 -11.04
C ASP A 157 16.22 -13.49 -10.35
N LYS A 158 15.67 -13.15 -9.17
CA LYS A 158 14.82 -14.03 -8.37
C LYS A 158 13.37 -13.57 -8.36
N PRO A 159 12.42 -14.48 -8.13
CA PRO A 159 11.04 -14.11 -7.84
C PRO A 159 10.96 -13.43 -6.46
N VAL A 160 10.80 -12.12 -6.45
CA VAL A 160 10.68 -11.33 -5.22
C VAL A 160 9.21 -11.07 -4.91
N VAL A 161 8.75 -11.54 -3.76
CA VAL A 161 7.40 -11.29 -3.22
C VAL A 161 7.50 -10.18 -2.18
N THR A 162 7.03 -8.98 -2.54
CA THR A 162 6.95 -7.87 -1.59
C THR A 162 5.66 -7.96 -0.77
N TYR A 163 5.71 -7.62 0.50
CA TYR A 163 4.54 -7.58 1.36
C TYR A 163 4.59 -6.40 2.33
N CYS A 164 3.41 -5.94 2.75
CA CYS A 164 3.26 -4.94 3.81
C CYS A 164 1.93 -5.16 4.55
N THR A 165 1.49 -4.21 5.38
CA THR A 165 0.26 -4.35 6.17
C THR A 165 -1.01 -4.29 5.31
N GLY A 166 -1.10 -3.33 4.38
CA GLY A 166 -2.33 -3.05 3.62
C GLY A 166 -2.20 -3.14 2.10
N GLY A 167 -1.00 -3.38 1.58
CA GLY A 167 -0.73 -3.44 0.13
C GLY A 167 -0.23 -2.14 -0.46
N ILE A 168 -0.68 -0.97 0.01
CA ILE A 168 -0.38 0.32 -0.62
C ILE A 168 1.13 0.66 -0.69
N ARG A 169 1.93 0.28 0.31
CA ARG A 169 3.38 0.48 0.24
C ARG A 169 4.00 -0.38 -0.85
N CYS A 170 3.55 -1.64 -0.97
CA CYS A 170 4.06 -2.57 -1.95
C CYS A 170 3.63 -2.23 -3.37
N GLU A 171 2.45 -1.63 -3.56
CA GLU A 171 2.03 -1.09 -4.85
C GLU A 171 3.08 -0.14 -5.42
N ILE A 172 3.54 0.79 -4.61
CA ILE A 172 4.54 1.78 -5.00
C ILE A 172 5.94 1.16 -5.03
N LEU A 173 6.33 0.43 -3.97
CA LEU A 173 7.66 -0.15 -3.83
C LEU A 173 7.99 -1.11 -4.96
N SER A 174 7.06 -1.98 -5.37
CA SER A 174 7.30 -2.92 -6.45
C SER A 174 7.58 -2.23 -7.79
N ALA A 175 6.90 -1.12 -8.09
CA ALA A 175 7.17 -0.32 -9.27
C ALA A 175 8.55 0.34 -9.20
N LEU A 176 8.91 0.92 -8.04
CA LEU A 176 10.23 1.51 -7.81
C LEU A 176 11.36 0.47 -7.90
N MET A 177 11.15 -0.74 -7.40
CA MET A 177 12.10 -1.86 -7.50
C MET A 177 12.26 -2.30 -8.95
N LYS A 178 11.16 -2.47 -9.71
CA LYS A 178 11.22 -2.84 -11.13
C LYS A 178 11.95 -1.81 -11.97
N ASN A 179 11.79 -0.52 -11.70
CA ASN A 179 12.57 0.55 -12.35
C ASN A 179 14.08 0.43 -12.08
N ARG A 180 14.48 -0.32 -11.04
CA ARG A 180 15.88 -0.59 -10.65
C ARG A 180 16.36 -2.00 -10.99
N GLY A 181 15.57 -2.72 -11.80
CA GLY A 181 15.97 -4.01 -12.37
C GLY A 181 15.59 -5.26 -11.55
N PHE A 182 14.74 -5.11 -10.53
CA PHE A 182 14.16 -6.24 -9.81
C PHE A 182 13.01 -6.90 -10.58
#